data_0a0f6866fb8aed69b1f7afc0212be3f9
#
_entry.id   0a0f6866fb8aed69b1f7afc0212be3f9
#
_cell.length_a   1.000
_cell.length_b   1.000
_cell.length_c   1.000
_cell.angle_alpha   90.00
_cell.angle_beta   90.00
_cell.angle_gamma   90.00
#
_symmetry.space_group_name_H-M   'P 1'
#
loop_
_entity.id
_entity.type
_entity.pdbx_description
1 polymer ?
#
loop_
_entity_poly.entity_id
_entity_poly.type
_entity_poly.pdbx_seq_one_letter_code
_entity_poly.pdbx_strand_id
1 'polypeptide(L)'
;MKLNNFDYIIIGAGSAGCVLANRLSSNKAINVLLIESGPSDKTWKTAMPAALLYTMHDPKYNYLYESEPEPFMHNRTMFCPRGKMLGGSSSHNGMVHVRGNAKDFDNWGQLGLTDWTYDKVLPYFKKSESIEGLDSNFRGESGPLKLSRSPNGNILSQVYLNAAQQAGYQINNDMNGERQEGFGLMDTTIFNGKRQSTSVTYLHPIKHRSNLEILTNVTVNKILFEDKKAVGVECKANGKSKKYFSSKEVLLSAGAINSPQLLMLSGIGPENELSKYSIEPVECLEGVGKNLQDHLETYVQYKCKKPVTLHSAQNPLKMALIGAEWFLFKTGVAAHSNLETGGFVRSNEMSDYPNMQFHFFPSLVLDHGRKSSTCHAFQAHVGPMRPTSRGSVKLKSANPNDAPSIQFNYMQTEHDLREMREGIKIAREIFNQKEFDEYRGEEISPGSNINNDEDLNNFIRDKGDTAYHPSCTCKMGKDNLSVVDEELKVYGIDGLRVIDASIMPNIITGNLNASTVMIAEKASDSIINN
;
A
#
# COMPACT_ATOMS: atom_id res chain seq x y z
N MET A 1 -34.19 18.42 12.18
CA MET A 1 -33.26 18.15 11.06
C MET A 1 -31.86 18.11 11.65
N LYS A 2 -31.18 16.96 11.60
CA LYS A 2 -29.73 16.97 11.87
C LYS A 2 -29.12 17.90 10.82
N LEU A 3 -28.57 19.02 11.23
CA LEU A 3 -27.83 19.92 10.35
C LEU A 3 -26.69 19.10 9.74
N ASN A 4 -26.51 19.15 8.41
CA ASN A 4 -25.42 18.48 7.69
C ASN A 4 -24.05 19.15 7.99
N ASN A 5 -23.82 19.57 9.23
CA ASN A 5 -22.64 20.30 9.68
C ASN A 5 -21.84 19.44 10.66
N PHE A 6 -20.56 19.33 10.40
CA PHE A 6 -19.57 18.58 11.18
C PHE A 6 -18.36 19.48 11.47
N ASP A 7 -17.57 19.15 12.46
CA ASP A 7 -16.28 19.82 12.65
C ASP A 7 -15.26 19.37 11.61
N TYR A 8 -15.21 18.07 11.35
CA TYR A 8 -14.32 17.49 10.35
C TYR A 8 -15.10 16.56 9.41
N ILE A 9 -14.79 16.68 8.12
CA ILE A 9 -15.24 15.73 7.09
C ILE A 9 -14.02 14.98 6.56
N ILE A 10 -14.02 13.67 6.73
CA ILE A 10 -12.96 12.76 6.24
C ILE A 10 -13.44 12.08 4.97
N ILE A 11 -12.71 12.25 3.87
CA ILE A 11 -13.01 11.67 2.56
C ILE A 11 -12.14 10.43 2.35
N GLY A 12 -12.76 9.25 2.31
CA GLY A 12 -12.12 7.94 2.18
C GLY A 12 -11.88 7.28 3.55
N ALA A 13 -12.49 6.11 3.75
CA ALA A 13 -12.29 5.26 4.92
C ALA A 13 -11.19 4.21 4.69
N GLY A 14 -10.09 4.62 4.04
CA GLY A 14 -8.89 3.81 3.83
C GLY A 14 -8.00 3.73 5.07
N SER A 15 -6.74 3.37 4.88
CA SER A 15 -5.75 3.20 5.96
C SER A 15 -5.63 4.46 6.82
N ALA A 16 -5.52 5.64 6.22
CA ALA A 16 -5.43 6.90 6.94
C ALA A 16 -6.78 7.36 7.51
N GLY A 17 -7.85 7.35 6.71
CA GLY A 17 -9.14 7.88 7.14
C GLY A 17 -9.74 7.15 8.33
N CYS A 18 -9.52 5.83 8.48
CA CYS A 18 -9.93 5.08 9.68
C CYS A 18 -9.19 5.55 10.94
N VAL A 19 -7.91 5.87 10.83
CA VAL A 19 -7.10 6.43 11.94
C VAL A 19 -7.63 7.80 12.34
N LEU A 20 -7.78 8.71 11.37
CA LEU A 20 -8.31 10.06 11.59
C LEU A 20 -9.68 10.02 12.28
N ALA A 21 -10.61 9.21 11.78
CA ALA A 21 -11.92 9.04 12.38
C ALA A 21 -11.85 8.57 13.83
N ASN A 22 -10.93 7.62 14.14
CA ASN A 22 -10.72 7.14 15.49
C ASN A 22 -10.22 8.24 16.42
N ARG A 23 -9.15 8.91 16.01
CA ARG A 23 -8.45 9.88 16.87
C ARG A 23 -9.27 11.15 17.09
N LEU A 24 -9.83 11.75 16.04
CA LEU A 24 -10.61 12.98 16.14
C LEU A 24 -11.92 12.79 16.91
N SER A 25 -12.63 11.68 16.70
CA SER A 25 -13.87 11.41 17.42
C SER A 25 -13.67 10.96 18.89
N SER A 26 -12.42 10.84 19.37
CA SER A 26 -12.15 10.57 20.79
C SER A 26 -12.61 11.71 21.70
N ASN A 27 -12.54 12.94 21.23
CA ASN A 27 -13.14 14.09 21.88
C ASN A 27 -14.64 14.17 21.54
N LYS A 28 -15.49 13.96 22.53
CA LYS A 28 -16.96 13.96 22.37
C LYS A 28 -17.55 15.30 21.91
N ALA A 29 -16.83 16.40 22.05
CA ALA A 29 -17.24 17.72 21.59
C ALA A 29 -17.02 17.93 20.08
N ILE A 30 -16.27 17.04 19.42
CA ILE A 30 -15.93 17.13 18.01
C ILE A 30 -16.82 16.17 17.20
N ASN A 31 -17.58 16.71 16.26
CA ASN A 31 -18.43 15.92 15.35
C ASN A 31 -17.66 15.58 14.07
N VAL A 32 -17.56 14.30 13.75
CA VAL A 32 -16.79 13.78 12.62
C VAL A 32 -17.71 13.05 11.64
N LEU A 33 -17.59 13.38 10.36
CA LEU A 33 -18.18 12.65 9.26
C LEU A 33 -17.09 11.89 8.49
N LEU A 34 -17.24 10.57 8.35
CA LEU A 34 -16.40 9.73 7.51
C LEU A 34 -17.20 9.23 6.32
N ILE A 35 -16.68 9.47 5.10
CA ILE A 35 -17.37 9.10 3.85
C ILE A 35 -16.54 8.08 3.08
N GLU A 36 -17.17 6.97 2.69
CA GLU A 36 -16.56 5.89 1.90
C GLU A 36 -17.42 5.55 0.69
N SER A 37 -16.80 5.48 -0.48
CA SER A 37 -17.48 5.15 -1.74
C SER A 37 -17.91 3.70 -1.83
N GLY A 38 -17.20 2.81 -1.15
CA GLY A 38 -17.48 1.38 -1.13
C GLY A 38 -18.37 0.94 0.03
N PRO A 39 -18.68 -0.37 0.09
CA PRO A 39 -19.51 -0.96 1.15
C PRO A 39 -18.74 -1.18 2.45
N SER A 40 -19.42 -1.75 3.44
CA SER A 40 -18.82 -2.31 4.64
C SER A 40 -17.86 -3.47 4.31
N ASP A 41 -16.80 -3.58 5.10
CA ASP A 41 -15.81 -4.65 5.06
C ASP A 41 -16.24 -5.95 5.78
N LYS A 42 -17.46 -6.00 6.34
CA LYS A 42 -17.96 -7.15 7.11
C LYS A 42 -18.30 -8.34 6.23
N THR A 43 -17.27 -9.05 5.78
CA THR A 43 -17.40 -10.29 5.01
C THR A 43 -16.24 -11.24 5.36
N TRP A 44 -16.45 -12.55 5.21
CA TRP A 44 -15.40 -13.53 5.37
C TRP A 44 -14.24 -13.31 4.36
N LYS A 45 -14.54 -12.77 3.18
CA LYS A 45 -13.57 -12.49 2.13
C LYS A 45 -12.49 -11.47 2.57
N THR A 46 -12.84 -10.53 3.43
CA THR A 46 -11.89 -9.57 4.01
C THR A 46 -11.24 -10.11 5.29
N ALA A 47 -11.97 -10.92 6.08
CA ALA A 47 -11.50 -11.42 7.36
C ALA A 47 -10.49 -12.57 7.24
N MET A 48 -10.67 -13.46 6.24
CA MET A 48 -9.81 -14.61 5.99
C MET A 48 -8.55 -14.17 5.24
N PRO A 49 -7.34 -14.33 5.81
CA PRO A 49 -6.10 -13.85 5.17
C PRO A 49 -5.88 -14.39 3.75
N ALA A 50 -6.03 -15.69 3.53
CA ALA A 50 -5.83 -16.30 2.22
C ALA A 50 -6.90 -15.93 1.17
N ALA A 51 -7.99 -15.25 1.58
CA ALA A 51 -9.10 -14.91 0.69
C ALA A 51 -8.92 -13.58 -0.07
N LEU A 52 -7.73 -12.96 -0.02
CA LEU A 52 -7.50 -11.63 -0.60
C LEU A 52 -7.90 -11.52 -2.09
N LEU A 53 -7.70 -12.56 -2.88
CA LEU A 53 -8.03 -12.58 -4.31
C LEU A 53 -9.53 -12.42 -4.58
N TYR A 54 -10.41 -12.87 -3.66
CA TYR A 54 -11.85 -12.71 -3.79
C TYR A 54 -12.34 -11.26 -3.67
N THR A 55 -11.56 -10.40 -3.03
CA THR A 55 -11.84 -8.96 -2.95
C THR A 55 -11.04 -8.17 -3.97
N MET A 56 -9.83 -8.63 -4.30
CA MET A 56 -8.93 -7.97 -5.26
C MET A 56 -9.49 -7.95 -6.69
N HIS A 57 -10.33 -8.92 -7.06
CA HIS A 57 -10.93 -9.01 -8.40
C HIS A 57 -12.44 -8.74 -8.42
N ASP A 58 -13.05 -8.34 -7.29
CA ASP A 58 -14.48 -8.06 -7.19
C ASP A 58 -14.73 -6.53 -7.30
N PRO A 59 -15.43 -6.03 -8.36
CA PRO A 59 -15.71 -4.61 -8.55
C PRO A 59 -16.53 -3.98 -7.43
N LYS A 60 -17.15 -4.80 -6.58
CA LYS A 60 -17.83 -4.33 -5.38
C LYS A 60 -16.86 -3.79 -4.35
N TYR A 61 -15.65 -4.37 -4.25
CA TYR A 61 -14.66 -4.09 -3.22
C TYR A 61 -13.38 -3.44 -3.76
N ASN A 62 -13.29 -3.28 -5.08
CA ASN A 62 -12.10 -2.77 -5.74
C ASN A 62 -12.49 -1.81 -6.88
N TYR A 63 -11.70 -0.77 -7.09
CA TYR A 63 -11.87 0.14 -8.23
C TYR A 63 -11.45 -0.51 -9.56
N LEU A 64 -10.61 -1.55 -9.53
CA LEU A 64 -10.11 -2.27 -10.71
C LEU A 64 -9.45 -1.33 -11.75
N TYR A 65 -8.65 -0.38 -11.28
CA TYR A 65 -7.94 0.53 -12.19
C TYR A 65 -6.92 -0.23 -13.03
N GLU A 66 -6.67 0.32 -14.21
CA GLU A 66 -5.58 -0.07 -15.10
C GLU A 66 -4.79 1.19 -15.49
N SER A 67 -3.48 1.04 -15.71
CA SER A 67 -2.66 2.14 -16.22
C SER A 67 -2.98 2.42 -17.69
N GLU A 68 -2.56 3.57 -18.17
CA GLU A 68 -2.34 3.76 -19.61
C GLU A 68 -1.27 2.78 -20.10
N PRO A 69 -1.15 2.55 -21.42
CA PRO A 69 -0.05 1.77 -21.95
C PRO A 69 1.31 2.32 -21.50
N GLU A 70 2.11 1.48 -20.81
CA GLU A 70 3.40 1.86 -20.24
C GLU A 70 4.50 1.86 -21.32
N PRO A 71 5.03 3.02 -21.72
CA PRO A 71 5.88 3.12 -22.90
C PRO A 71 7.21 2.37 -22.77
N PHE A 72 7.70 2.22 -21.55
CA PHE A 72 8.95 1.50 -21.25
C PHE A 72 8.73 0.03 -20.85
N MET A 73 7.46 -0.44 -20.88
CA MET A 73 7.05 -1.82 -20.57
C MET A 73 6.36 -2.47 -21.78
N HIS A 74 6.90 -2.27 -22.99
CA HIS A 74 6.36 -2.75 -24.25
C HIS A 74 4.88 -2.38 -24.48
N ASN A 75 4.47 -1.19 -24.01
CA ASN A 75 3.09 -0.68 -24.08
C ASN A 75 2.04 -1.58 -23.40
N ARG A 76 2.43 -2.38 -22.39
CA ARG A 76 1.49 -3.13 -21.57
C ARG A 76 0.69 -2.18 -20.68
N THR A 77 -0.56 -2.52 -20.41
CA THR A 77 -1.33 -1.92 -19.31
C THR A 77 -1.05 -2.69 -18.02
N MET A 78 -1.02 -1.98 -16.89
CA MET A 78 -0.72 -2.54 -15.58
C MET A 78 -1.98 -2.51 -14.71
N PHE A 79 -2.34 -3.65 -14.14
CA PHE A 79 -3.46 -3.74 -13.20
C PHE A 79 -3.13 -2.98 -11.90
N CYS A 80 -3.95 -2.01 -11.53
CA CYS A 80 -3.76 -1.16 -10.35
C CYS A 80 -4.95 -1.26 -9.38
N PRO A 81 -5.09 -2.38 -8.64
CA PRO A 81 -6.21 -2.59 -7.71
C PRO A 81 -6.14 -1.62 -6.53
N ARG A 82 -7.25 -0.96 -6.22
CA ARG A 82 -7.41 -0.08 -5.05
C ARG A 82 -8.68 -0.43 -4.30
N GLY A 83 -8.56 -0.56 -2.97
CA GLY A 83 -9.70 -0.92 -2.12
C GLY A 83 -10.81 0.10 -2.15
N LYS A 84 -12.04 -0.38 -2.37
CA LYS A 84 -13.29 0.37 -2.40
C LYS A 84 -14.22 -0.21 -1.33
N MET A 85 -13.88 0.02 -0.08
CA MET A 85 -14.61 -0.46 1.10
C MET A 85 -14.03 0.15 2.37
N LEU A 86 -14.71 0.00 3.51
CA LEU A 86 -14.13 0.35 4.80
C LEU A 86 -12.78 -0.34 5.01
N GLY A 87 -11.78 0.41 5.43
CA GLY A 87 -10.38 -0.01 5.52
C GLY A 87 -9.59 0.18 4.21
N GLY A 88 -10.26 0.49 3.10
CA GLY A 88 -9.61 0.68 1.80
C GLY A 88 -8.70 -0.49 1.42
N SER A 89 -7.51 -0.20 0.91
CA SER A 89 -6.54 -1.23 0.50
C SER A 89 -6.02 -2.08 1.66
N SER A 90 -6.10 -1.63 2.94
CA SER A 90 -5.74 -2.48 4.09
C SER A 90 -6.70 -3.68 4.25
N SER A 91 -7.91 -3.61 3.69
CA SER A 91 -8.90 -4.68 3.73
C SER A 91 -8.70 -5.76 2.66
N HIS A 92 -7.76 -5.57 1.70
CA HIS A 92 -7.45 -6.57 0.66
C HIS A 92 -5.97 -6.67 0.26
N ASN A 93 -5.04 -6.03 1.00
CA ASN A 93 -3.60 -6.16 0.77
C ASN A 93 -3.05 -7.55 1.17
N GLY A 94 -1.75 -7.80 0.88
CA GLY A 94 -1.04 -9.02 1.28
C GLY A 94 -0.68 -9.11 2.77
N MET A 95 -1.06 -8.13 3.57
CA MET A 95 -0.88 -8.07 5.04
C MET A 95 0.57 -8.02 5.54
N VAL A 96 1.56 -7.98 4.69
CA VAL A 96 2.94 -7.79 5.10
C VAL A 96 3.10 -6.41 5.74
N HIS A 97 3.69 -6.36 6.94
CA HIS A 97 3.88 -5.13 7.71
C HIS A 97 5.34 -4.72 7.69
N VAL A 98 5.63 -3.64 6.98
CA VAL A 98 6.95 -3.01 6.90
C VAL A 98 6.80 -1.51 7.07
N ARG A 99 7.70 -0.90 7.86
CA ARG A 99 7.66 0.54 8.17
C ARG A 99 8.39 1.42 7.16
N GLY A 100 9.27 0.85 6.33
CA GLY A 100 10.29 1.54 5.57
C GLY A 100 11.62 1.57 6.32
N ASN A 101 12.65 2.13 5.71
CA ASN A 101 13.96 2.32 6.33
C ASN A 101 14.02 3.65 7.08
N ALA A 102 14.76 3.72 8.18
CA ALA A 102 14.97 4.97 8.92
C ALA A 102 15.49 6.11 8.00
N LYS A 103 16.40 5.78 7.09
CA LYS A 103 16.97 6.74 6.13
C LYS A 103 15.96 7.29 5.13
N ASP A 104 14.83 6.61 4.85
CA ASP A 104 13.79 7.18 4.00
C ASP A 104 13.23 8.46 4.63
N PHE A 105 12.95 8.44 5.93
CA PHE A 105 12.42 9.57 6.68
C PHE A 105 13.48 10.65 6.94
N ASP A 106 14.72 10.25 7.20
CA ASP A 106 15.84 11.20 7.35
C ASP A 106 16.11 11.94 6.03
N ASN A 107 15.95 11.26 4.88
CA ASN A 107 15.99 11.90 3.57
C ASN A 107 14.83 12.90 3.37
N TRP A 108 13.63 12.62 3.91
CA TRP A 108 12.56 13.63 3.92
C TRP A 108 12.98 14.85 4.74
N GLY A 109 13.65 14.65 5.88
CA GLY A 109 14.23 15.73 6.68
C GLY A 109 15.23 16.57 5.90
N GLN A 110 16.08 15.94 5.07
CA GLN A 110 17.04 16.64 4.20
C GLN A 110 16.37 17.48 3.11
N LEU A 111 15.15 17.15 2.72
CA LEU A 111 14.33 17.99 1.83
C LEU A 111 13.72 19.21 2.55
N GLY A 112 14.09 19.46 3.80
CA GLY A 112 13.60 20.55 4.62
C GLY A 112 12.34 20.22 5.42
N LEU A 113 11.94 18.94 5.50
CA LEU A 113 10.78 18.43 6.23
C LEU A 113 11.23 17.90 7.60
N THR A 114 11.71 18.80 8.45
CA THR A 114 12.44 18.45 9.69
C THR A 114 11.60 17.72 10.73
N ASP A 115 10.27 17.89 10.69
CA ASP A 115 9.33 17.18 11.55
C ASP A 115 9.02 15.75 11.05
N TRP A 116 9.61 15.31 9.94
CA TRP A 116 9.38 14.00 9.32
C TRP A 116 10.63 13.10 9.32
N THR A 117 11.69 13.45 10.08
CA THR A 117 12.84 12.57 10.31
C THR A 117 12.46 11.32 11.09
N TYR A 118 13.26 10.27 11.06
CA TYR A 118 12.90 8.99 11.67
C TYR A 118 12.62 9.09 13.18
N ASP A 119 13.41 9.86 13.91
CA ASP A 119 13.18 10.13 15.34
C ASP A 119 11.82 10.78 15.62
N LYS A 120 11.34 11.64 14.71
CA LYS A 120 10.03 12.31 14.82
C LYS A 120 8.85 11.42 14.46
N VAL A 121 9.04 10.44 13.58
CA VAL A 121 7.95 9.55 13.14
C VAL A 121 7.91 8.21 13.89
N LEU A 122 9.03 7.75 14.47
CA LEU A 122 9.10 6.51 15.24
C LEU A 122 8.04 6.41 16.36
N PRO A 123 7.77 7.46 17.16
CA PRO A 123 6.72 7.41 18.19
C PRO A 123 5.34 7.07 17.62
N TYR A 124 5.03 7.50 16.40
CA TYR A 124 3.75 7.23 15.74
C TYR A 124 3.66 5.81 15.16
N PHE A 125 4.76 5.24 14.70
CA PHE A 125 4.84 3.83 14.38
C PHE A 125 4.55 2.97 15.62
N LYS A 126 5.21 3.27 16.74
CA LYS A 126 5.01 2.58 18.03
C LYS A 126 3.58 2.75 18.54
N LYS A 127 3.00 3.96 18.44
CA LYS A 127 1.63 4.29 18.83
C LYS A 127 0.59 3.49 18.03
N SER A 128 0.89 3.16 16.78
CA SER A 128 -0.04 2.49 15.88
C SER A 128 -0.12 0.97 16.06
N GLU A 129 0.98 0.32 16.42
CA GLU A 129 1.10 -1.14 16.40
C GLU A 129 1.13 -1.79 17.80
N SER A 130 0.84 -3.08 17.81
CA SER A 130 1.03 -3.94 18.98
C SER A 130 1.61 -5.29 18.54
N ILE A 131 2.86 -5.54 18.93
CA ILE A 131 3.57 -6.81 18.76
C ILE A 131 4.37 -7.08 20.03
N GLU A 132 4.37 -8.33 20.51
CA GLU A 132 5.02 -8.72 21.74
C GLU A 132 6.40 -9.34 21.49
N GLY A 133 7.30 -9.26 22.49
CA GLY A 133 8.58 -9.97 22.51
C GLY A 133 9.67 -9.38 21.61
N LEU A 134 9.53 -8.13 21.18
CA LEU A 134 10.54 -7.41 20.41
C LEU A 134 11.06 -6.18 21.15
N ASP A 135 12.13 -5.54 20.64
CA ASP A 135 12.75 -4.39 21.29
C ASP A 135 11.79 -3.18 21.35
N SER A 136 11.35 -2.84 22.56
CA SER A 136 10.43 -1.74 22.83
C SER A 136 11.02 -0.34 22.52
N ASN A 137 12.33 -0.21 22.27
CA ASN A 137 12.89 1.04 21.73
C ASN A 137 12.35 1.34 20.35
N PHE A 138 12.17 0.30 19.54
CA PHE A 138 11.69 0.43 18.16
C PHE A 138 10.24 0.00 17.97
N ARG A 139 9.72 -0.96 18.77
CA ARG A 139 8.43 -1.59 18.55
C ARG A 139 7.38 -1.13 19.57
N GLY A 140 6.11 -1.12 19.12
CA GLY A 140 4.95 -0.80 19.95
C GLY A 140 4.26 -2.05 20.48
N GLU A 141 3.73 -1.99 21.73
CA GLU A 141 3.05 -3.12 22.38
C GLU A 141 1.56 -2.86 22.64
N SER A 142 1.10 -1.62 22.51
CA SER A 142 -0.25 -1.22 22.96
C SER A 142 -1.11 -0.55 21.88
N GLY A 143 -0.59 -0.43 20.66
CA GLY A 143 -1.32 0.20 19.56
C GLY A 143 -2.52 -0.62 19.08
N PRO A 144 -3.45 0.02 18.34
CA PRO A 144 -4.64 -0.66 17.84
C PRO A 144 -4.36 -1.78 16.84
N LEU A 145 -3.32 -1.60 16.00
CA LEU A 145 -2.98 -2.55 14.94
C LEU A 145 -2.23 -3.75 15.51
N LYS A 146 -2.98 -4.85 15.73
CA LYS A 146 -2.40 -6.09 16.22
C LYS A 146 -1.61 -6.77 15.11
N LEU A 147 -0.34 -7.05 15.39
CA LEU A 147 0.57 -7.74 14.49
C LEU A 147 0.92 -9.12 15.01
N SER A 148 1.31 -10.00 14.10
CA SER A 148 1.98 -11.25 14.44
C SER A 148 3.16 -11.49 13.50
N ARG A 149 4.17 -12.20 14.01
CA ARG A 149 5.22 -12.78 13.18
C ARG A 149 4.64 -13.93 12.37
N SER A 150 5.05 -14.05 11.11
CA SER A 150 4.67 -15.21 10.28
C SER A 150 5.11 -16.52 10.92
N PRO A 151 4.33 -17.60 10.82
CA PRO A 151 4.55 -18.81 11.61
C PRO A 151 5.69 -19.71 11.13
N ASN A 152 6.33 -19.42 9.97
CA ASN A 152 7.29 -20.32 9.33
C ASN A 152 6.71 -21.74 9.14
N GLY A 153 5.46 -21.81 8.69
CA GLY A 153 4.69 -23.04 8.61
C GLY A 153 4.99 -23.93 7.42
N ASN A 154 5.59 -23.38 6.35
CA ASN A 154 5.98 -24.13 5.15
C ASN A 154 7.46 -24.45 5.22
N ILE A 155 7.84 -25.73 4.97
CA ILE A 155 9.24 -26.15 4.95
C ILE A 155 10.11 -25.33 4.01
N LEU A 156 9.56 -24.88 2.87
CA LEU A 156 10.29 -24.06 1.91
C LEU A 156 10.62 -22.67 2.44
N SER A 157 9.88 -22.16 3.41
CA SER A 157 10.19 -20.89 4.08
C SER A 157 11.50 -20.99 4.86
N GLN A 158 11.70 -22.11 5.60
CA GLN A 158 12.97 -22.36 6.30
C GLN A 158 14.11 -22.62 5.31
N VAL A 159 13.86 -23.42 4.26
CA VAL A 159 14.82 -23.68 3.18
C VAL A 159 15.29 -22.37 2.54
N TYR A 160 14.38 -21.43 2.29
CA TYR A 160 14.73 -20.11 1.72
C TYR A 160 15.62 -19.29 2.65
N LEU A 161 15.34 -19.25 3.94
CA LEU A 161 16.17 -18.54 4.92
C LEU A 161 17.57 -19.15 5.05
N ASN A 162 17.65 -20.49 5.11
CA ASN A 162 18.92 -21.21 5.16
C ASN A 162 19.75 -20.98 3.88
N ALA A 163 19.08 -20.98 2.72
CA ALA A 163 19.73 -20.70 1.44
C ALA A 163 20.24 -19.25 1.36
N ALA A 164 19.46 -18.29 1.84
CA ALA A 164 19.92 -16.90 1.92
C ALA A 164 21.17 -16.78 2.80
N GLN A 165 21.22 -17.50 3.93
CA GLN A 165 22.41 -17.53 4.79
C GLN A 165 23.59 -18.22 4.11
N GLN A 166 23.39 -19.31 3.36
CA GLN A 166 24.44 -19.97 2.57
C GLN A 166 24.99 -19.04 1.47
N ALA A 167 24.16 -18.16 0.89
CA ALA A 167 24.56 -17.14 -0.07
C ALA A 167 25.28 -15.94 0.59
N GLY A 168 25.48 -15.96 1.91
CA GLY A 168 26.19 -14.90 2.65
C GLY A 168 25.33 -13.78 3.20
N TYR A 169 24.01 -13.82 3.02
CA TYR A 169 23.11 -12.83 3.58
C TYR A 169 22.84 -13.09 5.06
N GLN A 170 22.71 -12.00 5.81
CA GLN A 170 22.45 -12.09 7.24
C GLN A 170 20.97 -12.45 7.51
N ILE A 171 20.74 -13.21 8.57
CA ILE A 171 19.39 -13.41 9.10
C ILE A 171 19.05 -12.27 10.05
N ASN A 172 17.87 -11.69 9.85
CA ASN A 172 17.35 -10.59 10.66
C ASN A 172 16.03 -11.01 11.33
N ASN A 173 16.03 -10.97 12.64
CA ASN A 173 14.86 -11.34 13.44
C ASN A 173 13.81 -10.22 13.54
N ASP A 174 14.17 -8.97 13.21
CA ASP A 174 13.22 -7.84 13.22
C ASP A 174 13.61 -6.77 12.18
N MET A 175 13.07 -6.89 10.98
CA MET A 175 13.31 -5.93 9.89
C MET A 175 12.59 -4.58 10.09
N ASN A 176 11.76 -4.44 11.13
CA ASN A 176 11.14 -3.18 11.56
C ASN A 176 11.78 -2.61 12.83
N GLY A 177 12.83 -3.25 13.35
CA GLY A 177 13.60 -2.84 14.52
C GLY A 177 14.72 -1.86 14.17
N GLU A 178 15.86 -2.02 14.85
CA GLU A 178 17.04 -1.15 14.68
C GLU A 178 17.61 -1.19 13.25
N ARG A 179 17.61 -2.37 12.64
CA ARG A 179 18.17 -2.60 11.30
C ARG A 179 17.17 -3.32 10.40
N GLN A 180 16.96 -2.79 9.20
CA GLN A 180 16.08 -3.41 8.20
C GLN A 180 16.78 -4.53 7.41
N GLU A 181 18.09 -4.42 7.15
CA GLU A 181 18.84 -5.30 6.26
C GLU A 181 18.89 -6.75 6.76
N GLY A 182 18.69 -7.70 5.84
CA GLY A 182 18.77 -9.14 6.05
C GLY A 182 17.49 -9.87 5.65
N PHE A 183 17.50 -11.19 5.75
CA PHE A 183 16.36 -12.07 5.51
C PHE A 183 15.76 -12.57 6.82
N GLY A 184 14.44 -12.74 6.86
CA GLY A 184 13.76 -13.18 8.07
C GLY A 184 12.28 -13.50 7.86
N LEU A 185 11.62 -13.80 8.96
CA LEU A 185 10.16 -13.93 8.98
C LEU A 185 9.52 -12.54 8.91
N MET A 186 8.52 -12.39 8.06
CA MET A 186 7.77 -11.16 7.92
C MET A 186 6.79 -10.96 9.09
N ASP A 187 6.69 -9.71 9.56
CA ASP A 187 5.56 -9.29 10.39
C ASP A 187 4.31 -9.12 9.52
N THR A 188 3.16 -9.45 10.07
CA THR A 188 1.90 -9.37 9.33
C THR A 188 0.80 -8.68 10.13
N THR A 189 -0.08 -7.98 9.43
CA THR A 189 -1.33 -7.45 9.99
C THR A 189 -2.38 -8.56 10.08
N ILE A 190 -2.02 -9.63 10.79
CA ILE A 190 -2.88 -10.78 11.08
C ILE A 190 -2.84 -11.00 12.61
N PHE A 191 -3.98 -11.26 13.21
CA PHE A 191 -4.06 -11.61 14.61
C PHE A 191 -5.20 -12.61 14.81
N ASN A 192 -4.93 -13.69 15.55
CA ASN A 192 -5.88 -14.79 15.77
C ASN A 192 -6.49 -15.30 14.45
N GLY A 193 -5.63 -15.51 13.43
CA GLY A 193 -6.02 -16.03 12.12
C GLY A 193 -6.94 -15.12 11.31
N LYS A 194 -7.01 -13.83 11.62
CA LYS A 194 -7.85 -12.84 10.91
C LYS A 194 -7.03 -11.62 10.54
N ARG A 195 -7.33 -11.07 9.36
CA ARG A 195 -6.81 -9.77 8.91
C ARG A 195 -7.12 -8.67 9.91
N GLN A 196 -6.15 -7.83 10.17
CA GLN A 196 -6.22 -6.62 10.98
C GLN A 196 -6.16 -5.39 10.06
N SER A 197 -7.22 -5.16 9.28
CA SER A 197 -7.34 -3.93 8.50
C SER A 197 -7.53 -2.73 9.43
N THR A 198 -7.27 -1.52 8.94
CA THR A 198 -7.52 -0.29 9.73
C THR A 198 -9.00 -0.11 10.07
N SER A 199 -9.93 -0.63 9.26
CA SER A 199 -11.33 -0.70 9.64
C SER A 199 -11.56 -1.57 10.87
N VAL A 200 -10.97 -2.77 10.91
CA VAL A 200 -11.09 -3.69 12.04
C VAL A 200 -10.50 -3.10 13.31
N THR A 201 -9.33 -2.48 13.21
CA THR A 201 -8.53 -2.06 14.37
C THR A 201 -8.86 -0.66 14.86
N TYR A 202 -9.20 0.27 13.98
CA TYR A 202 -9.48 1.66 14.35
C TYR A 202 -10.96 2.02 14.29
N LEU A 203 -11.73 1.48 13.33
CA LEU A 203 -13.10 1.93 13.10
C LEU A 203 -14.15 1.06 13.80
N HIS A 204 -14.05 -0.26 13.73
CA HIS A 204 -15.03 -1.14 14.38
C HIS A 204 -15.19 -0.88 15.89
N PRO A 205 -14.11 -0.63 16.67
CA PRO A 205 -14.24 -0.37 18.10
C PRO A 205 -15.02 0.90 18.44
N ILE A 206 -15.07 1.87 17.54
CA ILE A 206 -15.61 3.21 17.80
C ILE A 206 -16.93 3.54 17.06
N LYS A 207 -17.45 2.62 16.25
CA LYS A 207 -18.65 2.84 15.44
C LYS A 207 -19.91 3.21 16.25
N HIS A 208 -19.87 3.01 17.56
CA HIS A 208 -20.95 3.33 18.50
C HIS A 208 -20.87 4.78 19.03
N ARG A 209 -19.80 5.54 18.74
CA ARG A 209 -19.65 6.92 19.18
C ARG A 209 -20.73 7.80 18.56
N SER A 210 -21.43 8.57 19.38
CA SER A 210 -22.54 9.42 18.93
C SER A 210 -22.10 10.63 18.11
N ASN A 211 -20.83 11.02 18.23
CA ASN A 211 -20.19 12.13 17.51
C ASN A 211 -19.41 11.68 16.26
N LEU A 212 -19.58 10.42 15.82
CA LEU A 212 -19.02 9.89 14.58
C LEU A 212 -20.15 9.38 13.69
N GLU A 213 -20.29 9.96 12.50
CA GLU A 213 -21.17 9.45 11.44
C GLU A 213 -20.31 8.81 10.34
N ILE A 214 -20.70 7.59 9.92
CA ILE A 214 -19.99 6.82 8.87
C ILE A 214 -20.96 6.57 7.74
N LEU A 215 -20.63 7.10 6.55
CA LEU A 215 -21.42 6.89 5.33
C LEU A 215 -20.65 5.93 4.40
N THR A 216 -21.31 4.84 4.01
CA THR A 216 -20.78 3.88 3.02
C THR A 216 -21.62 3.92 1.74
N ASN A 217 -21.05 3.51 0.62
CA ASN A 217 -21.66 3.59 -0.72
C ASN A 217 -22.03 5.05 -1.08
N VAL A 218 -21.22 6.01 -0.64
CA VAL A 218 -21.37 7.44 -0.90
C VAL A 218 -20.10 7.97 -1.54
N THR A 219 -20.19 8.41 -2.79
CA THR A 219 -19.05 8.98 -3.52
C THR A 219 -19.01 10.48 -3.33
N VAL A 220 -17.86 11.02 -2.93
CA VAL A 220 -17.60 12.46 -2.94
C VAL A 220 -17.21 12.86 -4.37
N ASN A 221 -18.00 13.77 -4.94
CA ASN A 221 -17.79 14.24 -6.30
C ASN A 221 -16.95 15.50 -6.38
N LYS A 222 -17.05 16.37 -5.34
CA LYS A 222 -16.40 17.67 -5.31
C LYS A 222 -16.21 18.15 -3.88
N ILE A 223 -15.11 18.84 -3.60
CA ILE A 223 -14.91 19.67 -2.41
C ILE A 223 -15.54 21.04 -2.70
N LEU A 224 -16.23 21.59 -1.72
CA LEU A 224 -16.90 22.88 -1.83
C LEU A 224 -16.03 23.97 -1.21
N PHE A 225 -15.95 25.11 -1.89
CA PHE A 225 -15.15 26.25 -1.44
C PHE A 225 -16.02 27.50 -1.31
N GLU A 226 -15.71 28.34 -0.33
CA GLU A 226 -16.07 29.74 -0.24
C GLU A 226 -14.77 30.53 -0.33
N ASP A 227 -14.58 31.27 -1.40
CA ASP A 227 -13.29 31.80 -1.82
C ASP A 227 -12.23 30.68 -1.90
N LYS A 228 -11.15 30.78 -1.16
CA LYS A 228 -10.11 29.74 -1.04
C LYS A 228 -10.21 28.90 0.23
N LYS A 229 -11.36 28.85 0.88
CA LYS A 229 -11.59 28.04 2.08
C LYS A 229 -12.47 26.83 1.74
N ALA A 230 -12.02 25.63 2.09
CA ALA A 230 -12.82 24.41 1.99
C ALA A 230 -13.90 24.42 3.08
N VAL A 231 -15.18 24.41 2.67
CA VAL A 231 -16.34 24.50 3.58
C VAL A 231 -17.19 23.24 3.61
N GLY A 232 -16.88 22.24 2.80
CA GLY A 232 -17.64 20.99 2.78
C GLY A 232 -17.41 20.16 1.54
N VAL A 233 -18.33 19.24 1.29
CA VAL A 233 -18.28 18.32 0.16
C VAL A 233 -19.65 18.14 -0.49
N GLU A 234 -19.63 17.88 -1.80
CA GLU A 234 -20.79 17.41 -2.55
C GLU A 234 -20.63 15.91 -2.83
N CYS A 235 -21.63 15.16 -2.43
CA CYS A 235 -21.66 13.70 -2.54
C CYS A 235 -22.81 13.22 -3.41
N LYS A 236 -22.64 12.05 -4.01
CA LYS A 236 -23.73 11.33 -4.68
C LYS A 236 -23.99 10.02 -3.95
N ALA A 237 -25.24 9.83 -3.53
CA ALA A 237 -25.74 8.60 -2.92
C ALA A 237 -27.06 8.19 -3.57
N ASN A 238 -27.18 6.96 -4.06
CA ASN A 238 -28.39 6.44 -4.71
C ASN A 238 -28.96 7.39 -5.80
N GLY A 239 -28.06 7.97 -6.60
CA GLY A 239 -28.43 8.89 -7.68
C GLY A 239 -28.76 10.34 -7.25
N LYS A 240 -28.85 10.63 -5.95
CA LYS A 240 -29.15 11.96 -5.42
C LYS A 240 -27.90 12.68 -4.94
N SER A 241 -27.78 13.97 -5.29
CA SER A 241 -26.75 14.85 -4.73
C SER A 241 -27.12 15.28 -3.32
N LYS A 242 -26.14 15.33 -2.42
CA LYS A 242 -26.26 15.84 -1.06
C LYS A 242 -24.99 16.58 -0.67
N LYS A 243 -25.13 17.71 0.00
CA LYS A 243 -24.00 18.51 0.51
C LYS A 243 -23.86 18.31 2.02
N TYR A 244 -22.62 18.23 2.48
CA TYR A 244 -22.24 18.22 3.88
C TYR A 244 -21.23 19.34 4.10
N PHE A 245 -21.31 20.03 5.24
CA PHE A 245 -20.49 21.19 5.55
C PHE A 245 -19.57 20.92 6.74
N SER A 246 -18.38 21.50 6.70
CA SER A 246 -17.38 21.44 7.76
C SER A 246 -17.19 22.82 8.38
N SER A 247 -17.19 22.90 9.72
CA SER A 247 -16.89 24.13 10.45
C SER A 247 -15.39 24.35 10.64
N LYS A 248 -14.59 23.27 10.58
CA LYS A 248 -13.11 23.31 10.75
C LYS A 248 -12.40 22.93 9.46
N GLU A 249 -12.25 21.63 9.17
CA GLU A 249 -11.47 21.18 8.03
C GLU A 249 -12.11 20.03 7.27
N VAL A 250 -11.81 19.93 5.99
CA VAL A 250 -12.00 18.76 5.14
C VAL A 250 -10.67 18.01 5.05
N LEU A 251 -10.68 16.71 5.39
CA LEU A 251 -9.50 15.85 5.41
C LEU A 251 -9.59 14.84 4.28
N LEU A 252 -8.79 15.02 3.24
CA LEU A 252 -8.77 14.17 2.06
C LEU A 252 -7.83 12.97 2.30
N SER A 253 -8.40 11.76 2.30
CA SER A 253 -7.70 10.48 2.57
C SER A 253 -8.10 9.40 1.56
N ALA A 254 -8.27 9.79 0.29
CA ALA A 254 -8.78 8.90 -0.76
C ALA A 254 -7.68 8.06 -1.44
N GLY A 255 -6.41 8.21 -1.03
CA GLY A 255 -5.25 7.47 -1.53
C GLY A 255 -4.64 8.09 -2.80
N ALA A 256 -3.46 7.58 -3.18
CA ALA A 256 -2.58 8.19 -4.19
C ALA A 256 -3.19 8.32 -5.60
N ILE A 257 -4.30 7.65 -5.88
CA ILE A 257 -4.99 7.76 -7.18
C ILE A 257 -6.19 8.71 -7.08
N ASN A 258 -7.02 8.55 -6.06
CA ASN A 258 -8.26 9.31 -5.97
C ASN A 258 -8.10 10.69 -5.29
N SER A 259 -7.07 10.89 -4.45
CA SER A 259 -6.83 12.21 -3.84
C SER A 259 -6.46 13.27 -4.87
N PRO A 260 -5.47 13.07 -5.75
CA PRO A 260 -5.22 14.04 -6.82
C PRO A 260 -6.39 14.17 -7.80
N GLN A 261 -7.10 13.08 -8.10
CA GLN A 261 -8.29 13.13 -8.95
C GLN A 261 -9.35 14.06 -8.36
N LEU A 262 -9.68 13.91 -7.08
CA LEU A 262 -10.70 14.72 -6.42
C LEU A 262 -10.26 16.19 -6.28
N LEU A 263 -8.98 16.46 -6.03
CA LEU A 263 -8.45 17.83 -6.04
C LEU A 263 -8.67 18.48 -7.41
N MET A 264 -8.28 17.82 -8.51
CA MET A 264 -8.48 18.35 -9.87
C MET A 264 -9.98 18.55 -10.20
N LEU A 265 -10.84 17.58 -9.89
CA LEU A 265 -12.30 17.71 -10.06
C LEU A 265 -12.90 18.87 -9.25
N SER A 266 -12.20 19.29 -8.19
CA SER A 266 -12.62 20.40 -7.33
C SER A 266 -11.98 21.74 -7.69
N GLY A 267 -11.18 21.80 -8.77
CA GLY A 267 -10.54 23.02 -9.26
C GLY A 267 -9.16 23.27 -8.65
N ILE A 268 -8.52 22.25 -8.04
CA ILE A 268 -7.15 22.37 -7.51
C ILE A 268 -6.23 21.45 -8.32
N GLY A 269 -5.33 22.02 -9.10
CA GLY A 269 -4.42 21.24 -9.93
C GLY A 269 -3.71 22.04 -11.01
N PRO A 270 -2.99 21.38 -11.93
CA PRO A 270 -2.35 22.05 -13.06
C PRO A 270 -3.36 22.79 -13.93
N GLU A 271 -3.10 24.06 -14.24
CA GLU A 271 -4.01 24.92 -14.99
C GLU A 271 -4.42 24.31 -16.35
N ASN A 272 -3.44 23.75 -17.05
CA ASN A 272 -3.68 23.10 -18.35
C ASN A 272 -4.57 21.85 -18.23
N GLU A 273 -4.51 21.12 -17.12
CA GLU A 273 -5.35 19.95 -16.90
C GLU A 273 -6.78 20.35 -16.54
N LEU A 274 -6.96 21.39 -15.72
CA LEU A 274 -8.27 21.93 -15.37
C LEU A 274 -8.99 22.52 -16.58
N SER A 275 -8.30 23.37 -17.37
CA SER A 275 -8.87 24.03 -18.54
C SER A 275 -9.30 23.05 -19.63
N LYS A 276 -8.58 21.94 -19.82
CA LYS A 276 -8.92 20.87 -20.76
C LYS A 276 -10.34 20.31 -20.57
N TYR A 277 -10.82 20.31 -19.34
CA TYR A 277 -12.15 19.80 -18.99
C TYR A 277 -13.12 20.90 -18.55
N SER A 278 -12.80 22.18 -18.81
CA SER A 278 -13.62 23.33 -18.42
C SER A 278 -13.94 23.37 -16.91
N ILE A 279 -12.97 22.95 -16.09
CA ILE A 279 -13.05 23.04 -14.64
C ILE A 279 -12.49 24.40 -14.23
N GLU A 280 -13.32 25.19 -13.54
CA GLU A 280 -12.92 26.52 -13.03
C GLU A 280 -11.82 26.37 -11.96
N PRO A 281 -10.66 27.03 -12.11
CA PRO A 281 -9.58 26.94 -11.14
C PRO A 281 -9.96 27.64 -9.82
N VAL A 282 -9.77 26.93 -8.69
CA VAL A 282 -9.76 27.49 -7.34
C VAL A 282 -8.33 27.82 -6.92
N GLU A 283 -7.40 26.89 -7.22
CA GLU A 283 -5.96 27.08 -6.98
C GLU A 283 -5.16 26.28 -8.03
N CYS A 284 -4.21 26.95 -8.66
CA CYS A 284 -3.31 26.32 -9.63
C CYS A 284 -2.10 25.71 -8.92
N LEU A 285 -2.13 24.41 -8.68
CA LEU A 285 -1.03 23.64 -8.08
C LEU A 285 -0.48 22.62 -9.07
N GLU A 286 0.67 22.95 -9.66
CA GLU A 286 1.31 22.14 -10.70
C GLU A 286 1.68 20.71 -10.25
N GLY A 287 1.86 20.47 -8.96
CA GLY A 287 2.25 19.18 -8.42
C GLY A 287 1.13 18.15 -8.29
N VAL A 288 -0.14 18.56 -8.33
CA VAL A 288 -1.27 17.65 -8.16
C VAL A 288 -1.27 16.61 -9.27
N GLY A 289 -1.22 15.34 -8.87
CA GLY A 289 -1.18 14.19 -9.77
C GLY A 289 0.19 13.91 -10.38
N LYS A 290 1.21 14.76 -10.18
CA LYS A 290 2.60 14.51 -10.62
C LYS A 290 3.37 13.68 -9.60
N ASN A 291 4.59 13.24 -9.98
CA ASN A 291 5.51 12.50 -9.12
C ASN A 291 5.00 11.12 -8.67
N LEU A 292 4.03 10.52 -9.37
CA LEU A 292 3.58 9.16 -9.07
C LEU A 292 4.77 8.20 -9.03
N GLN A 293 4.91 7.48 -7.93
CA GLN A 293 5.91 6.45 -7.71
C GLN A 293 5.22 5.16 -7.26
N ASP A 294 5.77 4.04 -7.68
CA ASP A 294 5.31 2.71 -7.27
C ASP A 294 6.49 1.73 -7.30
N HIS A 295 6.41 0.65 -6.56
CA HIS A 295 7.36 -0.45 -6.65
C HIS A 295 6.94 -1.40 -7.77
N LEU A 296 7.87 -1.68 -8.70
CA LEU A 296 7.74 -2.76 -9.66
C LEU A 296 8.45 -3.99 -9.10
N GLU A 297 7.90 -5.16 -9.34
CA GLU A 297 8.53 -6.44 -8.99
C GLU A 297 8.55 -7.39 -10.18
N THR A 298 9.46 -8.37 -10.14
CA THR A 298 9.49 -9.52 -11.03
C THR A 298 9.46 -10.80 -10.21
N TYR A 299 9.09 -11.91 -10.86
CA TYR A 299 9.01 -13.21 -10.20
C TYR A 299 10.09 -14.15 -10.75
N VAL A 300 11.02 -14.55 -9.88
CA VAL A 300 11.97 -15.63 -10.17
C VAL A 300 11.34 -16.93 -9.69
N GLN A 301 11.03 -17.85 -10.63
CA GLN A 301 10.15 -18.99 -10.40
C GLN A 301 10.85 -20.31 -10.74
N TYR A 302 10.68 -21.30 -9.87
CA TYR A 302 11.23 -22.66 -10.06
C TYR A 302 10.16 -23.72 -9.85
N LYS A 303 10.19 -24.80 -10.66
CA LYS A 303 9.46 -26.04 -10.36
C LYS A 303 9.95 -26.62 -9.04
N CYS A 304 9.04 -27.18 -8.26
CA CYS A 304 9.38 -27.87 -7.02
C CYS A 304 9.36 -29.39 -7.25
N LYS A 305 10.47 -30.08 -6.97
CA LYS A 305 10.58 -31.54 -7.10
C LYS A 305 9.69 -32.31 -6.13
N LYS A 306 9.32 -31.67 -4.98
CA LYS A 306 8.51 -32.29 -3.93
C LYS A 306 7.12 -31.67 -3.82
N PRO A 307 6.08 -32.40 -3.41
CA PRO A 307 4.72 -31.90 -3.31
C PRO A 307 4.47 -31.13 -1.98
N VAL A 308 5.36 -30.19 -1.62
CA VAL A 308 5.34 -29.42 -0.36
C VAL A 308 4.86 -27.99 -0.53
N THR A 309 4.40 -27.60 -1.71
CA THR A 309 3.95 -26.25 -2.04
C THR A 309 2.42 -26.11 -1.85
N LEU A 310 1.96 -24.86 -1.88
CA LEU A 310 0.52 -24.54 -1.78
C LEU A 310 -0.30 -25.03 -2.99
N HIS A 311 0.34 -25.51 -4.07
CA HIS A 311 -0.37 -26.13 -5.19
C HIS A 311 -1.34 -27.23 -4.74
N SER A 312 -0.96 -28.03 -3.74
CA SER A 312 -1.85 -29.06 -3.16
C SER A 312 -3.16 -28.51 -2.59
N ALA A 313 -3.17 -27.26 -2.13
CA ALA A 313 -4.35 -26.61 -1.57
C ALA A 313 -5.40 -26.23 -2.63
N GLN A 314 -5.04 -26.26 -3.92
CA GLN A 314 -5.95 -25.96 -5.03
C GLN A 314 -6.93 -27.13 -5.33
N ASN A 315 -6.69 -28.32 -4.75
CA ASN A 315 -7.65 -29.41 -4.85
C ASN A 315 -8.97 -29.02 -4.16
N PRO A 316 -10.15 -29.15 -4.82
CA PRO A 316 -11.43 -28.68 -4.27
C PRO A 316 -11.78 -29.25 -2.89
N LEU A 317 -11.50 -30.53 -2.64
CA LEU A 317 -11.75 -31.18 -1.35
C LEU A 317 -10.84 -30.61 -0.25
N LYS A 318 -9.54 -30.44 -0.56
CA LYS A 318 -8.58 -29.82 0.38
C LYS A 318 -8.93 -28.37 0.63
N MET A 319 -9.32 -27.62 -0.39
CA MET A 319 -9.75 -26.23 -0.24
C MET A 319 -11.01 -26.11 0.64
N ALA A 320 -11.97 -27.03 0.50
CA ALA A 320 -13.14 -27.08 1.37
C ALA A 320 -12.76 -27.38 2.83
N LEU A 321 -11.82 -28.31 3.08
CA LEU A 321 -11.32 -28.62 4.42
C LEU A 321 -10.55 -27.45 5.03
N ILE A 322 -9.67 -26.80 4.26
CA ILE A 322 -8.93 -25.58 4.69
C ILE A 322 -9.93 -24.45 5.05
N GLY A 323 -10.96 -24.29 4.21
CA GLY A 323 -12.04 -23.33 4.51
C GLY A 323 -12.78 -23.67 5.80
N ALA A 324 -13.20 -24.94 5.98
CA ALA A 324 -13.89 -25.39 7.17
C ALA A 324 -13.03 -25.21 8.44
N GLU A 325 -11.74 -25.56 8.39
CA GLU A 325 -10.80 -25.33 9.49
C GLU A 325 -10.77 -23.84 9.87
N TRP A 326 -10.63 -22.96 8.90
CA TRP A 326 -10.63 -21.53 9.20
C TRP A 326 -11.98 -21.04 9.75
N PHE A 327 -13.10 -21.47 9.17
CA PHE A 327 -14.42 -21.04 9.65
C PHE A 327 -14.69 -21.47 11.08
N LEU A 328 -14.22 -22.67 11.49
CA LEU A 328 -14.43 -23.21 12.82
C LEU A 328 -13.39 -22.71 13.84
N PHE A 329 -12.10 -22.69 13.47
CA PHE A 329 -11.01 -22.54 14.42
C PHE A 329 -10.14 -21.30 14.17
N LYS A 330 -10.21 -20.67 12.97
CA LYS A 330 -9.33 -19.56 12.55
C LYS A 330 -7.85 -19.97 12.51
N THR A 331 -7.58 -21.22 12.13
CA THR A 331 -6.23 -21.82 12.03
C THR A 331 -5.98 -22.34 10.61
N GLY A 332 -4.82 -22.95 10.41
CA GLY A 332 -4.41 -23.59 9.15
C GLY A 332 -3.97 -22.61 8.08
N VAL A 333 -3.79 -23.11 6.87
CA VAL A 333 -3.24 -22.37 5.70
C VAL A 333 -4.03 -21.10 5.39
N ALA A 334 -5.35 -21.10 5.58
CA ALA A 334 -6.19 -19.94 5.30
C ALA A 334 -6.06 -18.81 6.34
N ALA A 335 -5.45 -19.08 7.49
CA ALA A 335 -5.22 -18.11 8.56
C ALA A 335 -3.97 -17.23 8.34
N HIS A 336 -3.23 -17.43 7.26
CA HIS A 336 -1.96 -16.75 6.95
C HIS A 336 -1.96 -16.12 5.57
N SER A 337 -1.07 -15.15 5.36
CA SER A 337 -0.84 -14.54 4.03
C SER A 337 -0.07 -15.47 3.10
N ASN A 338 0.65 -16.44 3.66
CA ASN A 338 1.62 -17.32 3.00
C ASN A 338 2.83 -16.59 2.36
N LEU A 339 2.99 -15.30 2.60
CA LEU A 339 4.21 -14.52 2.38
C LEU A 339 4.99 -14.47 3.70
N GLU A 340 5.50 -15.63 4.11
CA GLU A 340 6.03 -15.83 5.46
C GLU A 340 7.44 -15.29 5.63
N THR A 341 8.25 -15.35 4.57
CA THR A 341 9.66 -14.97 4.57
C THR A 341 9.98 -13.99 3.47
N GLY A 342 10.99 -13.19 3.72
CA GLY A 342 11.49 -12.21 2.77
C GLY A 342 12.73 -11.53 3.31
N GLY A 343 13.13 -10.44 2.69
CA GLY A 343 14.32 -9.71 3.13
C GLY A 343 14.50 -8.39 2.44
N PHE A 344 15.41 -7.63 3.00
CA PHE A 344 15.90 -6.37 2.44
C PHE A 344 17.42 -6.45 2.33
N VAL A 345 17.95 -6.18 1.15
CA VAL A 345 19.39 -6.19 0.91
C VAL A 345 19.80 -5.03 0.03
N ARG A 346 21.10 -4.74 0.04
CA ARG A 346 21.71 -3.82 -0.91
C ARG A 346 22.03 -4.58 -2.20
N SER A 347 21.64 -4.01 -3.34
CA SER A 347 21.95 -4.57 -4.66
C SER A 347 23.44 -4.52 -4.98
N ASN A 348 24.16 -3.57 -4.34
CA ASN A 348 25.59 -3.36 -4.50
C ASN A 348 26.17 -2.62 -3.27
N GLU A 349 27.49 -2.62 -3.14
CA GLU A 349 28.20 -2.00 -2.00
C GLU A 349 28.08 -0.47 -1.93
N MET A 350 27.76 0.20 -3.03
CA MET A 350 27.59 1.66 -3.07
C MET A 350 26.25 2.12 -2.52
N SER A 351 25.30 1.20 -2.31
CA SER A 351 24.02 1.52 -1.72
C SER A 351 24.16 1.74 -0.21
N ASP A 352 23.83 2.94 0.29
CA ASP A 352 23.96 3.31 1.71
C ASP A 352 23.11 2.46 2.65
N TYR A 353 21.97 1.96 2.16
CA TYR A 353 21.00 1.13 2.88
C TYR A 353 20.24 0.24 1.88
N PRO A 354 19.53 -0.78 2.36
CA PRO A 354 18.81 -1.70 1.49
C PRO A 354 17.98 -0.98 0.43
N ASN A 355 18.07 -1.43 -0.80
CA ASN A 355 17.31 -0.89 -1.94
C ASN A 355 16.56 -1.98 -2.71
N MET A 356 16.66 -3.23 -2.25
CA MET A 356 15.94 -4.37 -2.82
C MET A 356 15.08 -5.02 -1.75
N GLN A 357 13.83 -5.38 -2.09
CA GLN A 357 12.94 -6.19 -1.27
C GLN A 357 12.67 -7.52 -1.92
N PHE A 358 12.62 -8.56 -1.10
CA PHE A 358 12.30 -9.93 -1.49
C PHE A 358 11.11 -10.43 -0.67
N HIS A 359 10.18 -11.14 -1.35
CA HIS A 359 9.18 -11.97 -0.69
C HIS A 359 9.25 -13.37 -1.27
N PHE A 360 9.35 -14.36 -0.42
CA PHE A 360 9.27 -15.75 -0.85
C PHE A 360 7.83 -16.25 -0.77
N PHE A 361 7.39 -16.97 -1.81
CA PHE A 361 6.06 -17.54 -1.87
C PHE A 361 6.12 -19.02 -2.34
N PRO A 362 5.62 -19.99 -1.53
CA PRO A 362 5.69 -21.41 -1.87
C PRO A 362 4.58 -21.84 -2.85
N SER A 363 4.37 -21.06 -3.91
CA SER A 363 3.46 -21.31 -5.02
C SER A 363 3.83 -20.40 -6.20
N LEU A 364 3.06 -20.44 -7.29
CA LEU A 364 3.14 -19.47 -8.38
C LEU A 364 2.00 -18.45 -8.28
N VAL A 365 2.33 -17.20 -8.53
CA VAL A 365 1.36 -16.17 -8.88
C VAL A 365 1.38 -16.04 -10.41
N LEU A 366 0.24 -16.30 -11.03
CA LEU A 366 0.05 -16.19 -12.48
C LEU A 366 -1.11 -15.22 -12.73
N ASP A 367 -0.87 -14.20 -13.56
CA ASP A 367 -1.92 -13.23 -13.94
C ASP A 367 -2.63 -12.65 -12.70
N HIS A 368 -1.87 -12.04 -11.79
CA HIS A 368 -2.38 -11.47 -10.52
C HIS A 368 -3.22 -12.46 -9.68
N GLY A 369 -2.93 -13.76 -9.78
CA GLY A 369 -3.69 -14.81 -9.10
C GLY A 369 -5.01 -15.20 -9.78
N ARG A 370 -5.31 -14.68 -10.98
CA ARG A 370 -6.49 -15.10 -11.77
C ARG A 370 -6.35 -16.51 -12.34
N LYS A 371 -5.11 -16.95 -12.55
CA LYS A 371 -4.80 -18.30 -13.05
C LYS A 371 -4.20 -19.15 -11.93
N SER A 372 -4.66 -20.38 -11.85
CA SER A 372 -4.14 -21.36 -10.90
C SER A 372 -2.79 -21.90 -11.34
N SER A 373 -1.91 -22.21 -10.39
CA SER A 373 -0.66 -22.91 -10.66
C SER A 373 -0.94 -24.29 -11.26
N THR A 374 -0.20 -24.67 -12.29
CA THR A 374 -0.35 -25.95 -13.00
C THR A 374 0.56 -27.05 -12.44
N CYS A 375 1.50 -26.71 -11.56
CA CYS A 375 2.47 -27.63 -10.98
C CYS A 375 2.92 -27.18 -9.60
N HIS A 376 3.59 -28.08 -8.87
CA HIS A 376 4.34 -27.70 -7.68
C HIS A 376 5.48 -26.77 -8.06
N ALA A 377 5.52 -25.59 -7.47
CA ALA A 377 6.52 -24.57 -7.75
C ALA A 377 6.60 -23.56 -6.59
N PHE A 378 7.65 -22.76 -6.58
CA PHE A 378 7.85 -21.65 -5.64
C PHE A 378 8.47 -20.45 -6.36
N GLN A 379 8.40 -19.29 -5.75
CA GLN A 379 8.92 -18.07 -6.34
C GLN A 379 9.47 -17.09 -5.29
N ALA A 380 10.38 -16.22 -5.75
CA ALA A 380 10.72 -14.99 -5.08
C ALA A 380 10.14 -13.81 -5.87
N HIS A 381 9.43 -12.93 -5.19
CA HIS A 381 9.11 -11.59 -5.67
C HIS A 381 10.32 -10.72 -5.41
N VAL A 382 10.76 -9.97 -6.38
CA VAL A 382 11.98 -9.17 -6.31
C VAL A 382 11.69 -7.80 -6.88
N GLY A 383 11.97 -6.74 -6.12
CA GLY A 383 11.74 -5.38 -6.59
C GLY A 383 12.66 -4.34 -5.97
N PRO A 384 13.13 -3.36 -6.79
CA PRO A 384 13.84 -2.19 -6.28
C PRO A 384 12.88 -1.28 -5.51
N MET A 385 13.35 -0.75 -4.38
CA MET A 385 12.52 0.03 -3.46
C MET A 385 12.65 1.55 -3.65
N ARG A 386 13.60 2.01 -4.43
CA ARG A 386 13.84 3.44 -4.69
C ARG A 386 13.88 3.75 -6.18
N PRO A 387 12.75 3.56 -6.89
CA PRO A 387 12.69 3.81 -8.32
C PRO A 387 12.93 5.29 -8.63
N THR A 388 13.63 5.54 -9.73
CA THR A 388 13.86 6.89 -10.27
C THR A 388 12.86 7.28 -11.35
N SER A 389 12.12 6.33 -11.89
CA SER A 389 10.99 6.56 -12.79
C SER A 389 9.89 7.38 -12.11
N ARG A 390 9.26 8.28 -12.85
CA ARG A 390 8.20 9.16 -12.34
C ARG A 390 7.00 9.14 -13.27
N GLY A 391 5.85 8.93 -12.67
CA GLY A 391 4.56 8.88 -13.33
C GLY A 391 3.65 10.05 -13.00
N SER A 392 2.39 9.90 -13.40
CA SER A 392 1.34 10.89 -13.13
C SER A 392 -0.05 10.27 -13.06
N VAL A 393 -0.94 10.96 -12.35
CA VAL A 393 -2.39 10.74 -12.36
C VAL A 393 -3.03 12.00 -12.97
N LYS A 394 -3.87 11.84 -13.99
CA LYS A 394 -4.57 12.94 -14.68
C LYS A 394 -6.07 12.63 -14.79
N LEU A 395 -6.86 13.64 -15.10
CA LEU A 395 -8.28 13.42 -15.43
C LEU A 395 -8.42 12.79 -16.82
N LYS A 396 -9.46 11.97 -17.00
CA LYS A 396 -9.98 11.55 -18.32
C LYS A 396 -11.21 12.35 -18.74
N SER A 397 -11.92 12.92 -17.76
CA SER A 397 -13.09 13.79 -17.98
C SER A 397 -13.40 14.58 -16.70
N ALA A 398 -14.37 15.50 -16.77
CA ALA A 398 -14.93 16.16 -15.58
C ALA A 398 -15.94 15.29 -14.81
N ASN A 399 -16.23 14.08 -15.26
CA ASN A 399 -17.16 13.17 -14.58
C ASN A 399 -16.44 12.43 -13.44
N PRO A 400 -16.83 12.59 -12.17
CA PRO A 400 -16.18 11.95 -11.03
C PRO A 400 -16.31 10.41 -10.98
N ASN A 401 -17.13 9.82 -11.84
CA ASN A 401 -17.27 8.37 -11.93
C ASN A 401 -16.30 7.72 -12.94
N ASP A 402 -15.65 8.52 -13.77
CA ASP A 402 -14.68 8.01 -14.74
C ASP A 402 -13.35 7.74 -14.02
N ALA A 403 -12.72 6.62 -14.38
CA ALA A 403 -11.39 6.31 -13.87
C ALA A 403 -10.38 7.37 -14.36
N PRO A 404 -9.43 7.79 -13.52
CA PRO A 404 -8.37 8.70 -13.95
C PRO A 404 -7.41 8.01 -14.94
N SER A 405 -6.65 8.81 -15.68
CA SER A 405 -5.50 8.35 -16.44
C SER A 405 -4.33 8.14 -15.48
N ILE A 406 -3.78 6.94 -15.45
CA ILE A 406 -2.68 6.54 -14.56
C ILE A 406 -1.51 6.11 -15.43
N GLN A 407 -0.38 6.80 -15.32
CA GLN A 407 0.83 6.49 -16.05
C GLN A 407 1.97 6.38 -15.05
N PHE A 408 2.56 5.20 -14.90
CA PHE A 408 3.66 4.98 -13.94
C PHE A 408 5.02 5.30 -14.55
N ASN A 409 5.20 5.08 -15.84
CA ASN A 409 6.49 5.14 -16.55
C ASN A 409 7.53 4.17 -15.94
N TYR A 410 7.10 2.97 -15.54
CA TYR A 410 8.01 1.95 -15.00
C TYR A 410 9.20 1.72 -15.93
N MET A 411 10.39 1.50 -15.35
CA MET A 411 11.62 1.20 -16.09
C MET A 411 12.01 2.26 -17.13
N GLN A 412 11.63 3.53 -16.89
CA GLN A 412 12.01 4.66 -17.71
C GLN A 412 13.52 4.91 -17.69
N THR A 413 14.19 4.58 -16.60
CA THR A 413 15.60 4.87 -16.39
C THR A 413 16.45 3.60 -16.40
N GLU A 414 17.72 3.72 -16.85
CA GLU A 414 18.68 2.60 -16.77
C GLU A 414 19.01 2.22 -15.32
N HIS A 415 18.89 3.17 -14.39
CA HIS A 415 19.05 2.87 -12.97
C HIS A 415 18.05 1.81 -12.51
N ASP A 416 16.76 1.98 -12.82
CA ASP A 416 15.70 1.06 -12.41
C ASP A 416 15.85 -0.33 -13.05
N LEU A 417 16.25 -0.38 -14.32
CA LEU A 417 16.54 -1.63 -15.02
C LEU A 417 17.72 -2.37 -14.39
N ARG A 418 18.82 -1.66 -14.12
CA ARG A 418 20.01 -2.24 -13.49
C ARG A 418 19.68 -2.82 -12.11
N GLU A 419 18.99 -2.05 -11.26
CA GLU A 419 18.59 -2.52 -9.94
C GLU A 419 17.72 -3.78 -10.02
N MET A 420 16.76 -3.84 -10.95
CA MET A 420 15.94 -5.02 -11.15
C MET A 420 16.75 -6.22 -11.63
N ARG A 421 17.70 -6.05 -12.56
CA ARG A 421 18.61 -7.13 -13.00
C ARG A 421 19.43 -7.69 -11.84
N GLU A 422 19.99 -6.82 -11.00
CA GLU A 422 20.74 -7.26 -9.81
C GLU A 422 19.84 -8.03 -8.84
N GLY A 423 18.62 -7.57 -8.60
CA GLY A 423 17.65 -8.31 -7.79
C GLY A 423 17.34 -9.71 -8.32
N ILE A 424 17.18 -9.87 -9.65
CA ILE A 424 16.99 -11.18 -10.27
C ILE A 424 18.22 -12.08 -10.06
N LYS A 425 19.43 -11.54 -10.21
CA LYS A 425 20.68 -12.29 -9.98
C LYS A 425 20.79 -12.77 -8.54
N ILE A 426 20.47 -11.90 -7.56
CA ILE A 426 20.44 -12.23 -6.12
C ILE A 426 19.44 -13.36 -5.85
N ALA A 427 18.22 -13.28 -6.40
CA ALA A 427 17.23 -14.34 -6.23
C ALA A 427 17.71 -15.69 -6.77
N ARG A 428 18.34 -15.68 -7.95
CA ARG A 428 18.95 -16.89 -8.54
C ARG A 428 20.10 -17.43 -7.69
N GLU A 429 20.95 -16.55 -7.14
CA GLU A 429 22.04 -16.93 -6.24
C GLU A 429 21.50 -17.67 -5.01
N ILE A 430 20.45 -17.15 -4.37
CA ILE A 430 19.80 -17.80 -3.21
C ILE A 430 19.19 -19.14 -3.62
N PHE A 431 18.44 -19.20 -4.72
CA PHE A 431 17.84 -20.43 -5.17
C PHE A 431 18.88 -21.48 -5.62
N ASN A 432 20.09 -21.08 -6.03
CA ASN A 432 21.15 -21.98 -6.43
C ASN A 432 21.95 -22.57 -5.27
N GLN A 433 21.67 -22.16 -4.02
CA GLN A 433 22.32 -22.74 -2.85
C GLN A 433 21.94 -24.20 -2.63
N LYS A 434 22.83 -24.94 -1.97
CA LYS A 434 22.72 -26.38 -1.71
C LYS A 434 21.44 -26.75 -0.97
N GLU A 435 20.95 -25.87 -0.09
CA GLU A 435 19.73 -26.08 0.66
C GLU A 435 18.50 -26.31 -0.22
N PHE A 436 18.49 -25.74 -1.44
CA PHE A 436 17.42 -25.95 -2.41
C PHE A 436 17.58 -27.21 -3.29
N ASP A 437 18.71 -27.92 -3.28
CA ASP A 437 18.97 -29.01 -4.23
C ASP A 437 17.90 -30.12 -4.20
N GLU A 438 17.34 -30.38 -3.04
CA GLU A 438 16.29 -31.38 -2.85
C GLU A 438 14.92 -30.91 -3.37
N TYR A 439 14.70 -29.59 -3.52
CA TYR A 439 13.42 -28.98 -3.89
C TYR A 439 13.45 -28.31 -5.27
N ARG A 440 14.58 -27.71 -5.66
CA ARG A 440 14.73 -26.94 -6.89
C ARG A 440 14.69 -27.85 -8.12
N GLY A 441 13.69 -27.64 -8.97
CA GLY A 441 13.61 -28.19 -10.32
C GLY A 441 14.10 -27.18 -11.36
N GLU A 442 13.48 -27.22 -12.52
CA GLU A 442 13.73 -26.32 -13.65
C GLU A 442 13.30 -24.88 -13.31
N GLU A 443 14.09 -23.88 -13.71
CA GLU A 443 13.68 -22.47 -13.66
C GLU A 443 12.60 -22.21 -14.70
N ILE A 444 11.44 -21.71 -14.24
CA ILE A 444 10.28 -21.40 -15.08
C ILE A 444 10.40 -19.96 -15.61
N SER A 445 10.82 -19.04 -14.73
CA SER A 445 10.86 -17.60 -14.99
C SER A 445 12.05 -16.97 -14.24
N PRO A 446 12.86 -16.13 -14.89
CA PRO A 446 12.86 -15.77 -16.33
C PRO A 446 13.15 -16.93 -17.28
N GLY A 447 13.74 -18.02 -16.82
CA GLY A 447 14.21 -19.16 -17.61
C GLY A 447 15.74 -19.16 -17.73
N SER A 448 16.34 -20.35 -17.65
CA SER A 448 17.81 -20.54 -17.58
C SER A 448 18.59 -20.02 -18.78
N ASN A 449 17.93 -19.77 -19.90
CA ASN A 449 18.51 -19.18 -21.11
C ASN A 449 18.56 -17.64 -21.10
N ILE A 450 17.86 -16.97 -20.17
CA ILE A 450 17.80 -15.50 -20.04
C ILE A 450 18.89 -15.06 -19.06
N ASN A 451 20.08 -14.71 -19.56
CA ASN A 451 21.26 -14.46 -18.70
C ASN A 451 22.00 -13.14 -18.97
N ASN A 452 21.90 -12.60 -20.20
CA ASN A 452 22.53 -11.31 -20.50
C ASN A 452 21.60 -10.15 -20.15
N ASP A 453 22.15 -8.96 -20.05
CA ASP A 453 21.43 -7.77 -19.61
C ASP A 453 20.28 -7.38 -20.55
N GLU A 454 20.44 -7.59 -21.87
CA GLU A 454 19.40 -7.26 -22.85
C GLU A 454 18.19 -8.21 -22.72
N ASP A 455 18.43 -9.52 -22.62
CA ASP A 455 17.36 -10.50 -22.42
C ASP A 455 16.66 -10.29 -21.06
N LEU A 456 17.41 -9.98 -20.00
CA LEU A 456 16.83 -9.61 -18.70
C LEU A 456 16.00 -8.34 -18.78
N ASN A 457 16.45 -7.30 -19.51
CA ASN A 457 15.67 -6.07 -19.70
C ASN A 457 14.36 -6.38 -20.45
N ASN A 458 14.40 -7.20 -21.48
CA ASN A 458 13.20 -7.61 -22.21
C ASN A 458 12.25 -8.40 -21.31
N PHE A 459 12.78 -9.34 -20.53
CA PHE A 459 12.01 -10.08 -19.53
C PHE A 459 11.34 -9.12 -18.51
N ILE A 460 12.09 -8.18 -17.96
CA ILE A 460 11.57 -7.19 -17.00
C ILE A 460 10.42 -6.40 -17.63
N ARG A 461 10.57 -5.93 -18.85
CA ARG A 461 9.52 -5.20 -19.57
C ARG A 461 8.29 -6.04 -19.88
N ASP A 462 8.48 -7.33 -20.19
CA ASP A 462 7.39 -8.25 -20.52
C ASP A 462 6.65 -8.76 -19.28
N LYS A 463 7.35 -8.95 -18.15
CA LYS A 463 6.85 -9.71 -16.99
C LYS A 463 6.84 -8.92 -15.69
N GLY A 464 7.53 -7.78 -15.63
CA GLY A 464 7.49 -6.92 -14.44
C GLY A 464 6.07 -6.49 -14.15
N ASP A 465 5.71 -6.45 -12.86
CA ASP A 465 4.36 -6.11 -12.41
C ASP A 465 4.40 -5.26 -11.15
N THR A 466 3.30 -4.55 -10.88
CA THR A 466 3.22 -3.68 -9.70
C THR A 466 3.22 -4.50 -8.41
N ALA A 467 3.92 -4.01 -7.39
CA ALA A 467 3.77 -4.45 -6.00
C ALA A 467 2.60 -3.75 -5.27
N TYR A 468 1.79 -2.96 -6.01
CA TYR A 468 0.58 -2.27 -5.54
C TYR A 468 0.83 -1.14 -4.52
N HIS A 469 1.91 -0.39 -4.67
CA HIS A 469 2.36 0.66 -3.76
C HIS A 469 2.30 2.10 -4.34
N PRO A 470 1.28 2.52 -5.14
CA PRO A 470 1.24 3.87 -5.69
C PRO A 470 1.21 4.92 -4.58
N SER A 471 2.02 5.99 -4.76
CA SER A 471 2.25 7.04 -3.78
C SER A 471 2.72 8.34 -4.42
N CYS A 472 2.94 9.37 -3.62
CA CYS A 472 3.68 10.60 -3.96
C CYS A 472 2.97 11.59 -4.91
N THR A 473 1.69 11.43 -5.19
CA THR A 473 0.94 12.22 -6.19
C THR A 473 0.39 13.58 -5.69
N CYS A 474 0.51 13.84 -4.38
CA CYS A 474 0.21 15.12 -3.73
C CYS A 474 1.35 15.44 -2.76
N LYS A 475 2.60 15.38 -3.24
CA LYS A 475 3.78 15.36 -2.38
C LYS A 475 3.86 16.53 -1.41
N MET A 476 4.27 16.23 -0.21
CA MET A 476 4.70 17.18 0.80
C MET A 476 6.06 17.77 0.42
N GLY A 477 6.26 19.05 0.65
CA GLY A 477 7.54 19.70 0.35
C GLY A 477 7.47 21.21 0.35
N LYS A 478 8.56 21.84 -0.13
CA LYS A 478 8.72 23.32 -0.22
C LYS A 478 9.06 23.78 -1.64
N ASP A 479 9.09 22.88 -2.61
CA ASP A 479 9.36 23.19 -4.01
C ASP A 479 8.08 23.46 -4.82
N ASN A 480 8.23 23.89 -6.08
CA ASN A 480 7.13 24.27 -6.96
C ASN A 480 6.17 23.11 -7.33
N LEU A 481 6.53 21.87 -7.06
CA LEU A 481 5.68 20.69 -7.25
C LEU A 481 5.11 20.17 -5.93
N SER A 482 5.31 20.88 -4.83
CA SER A 482 4.72 20.52 -3.55
C SER A 482 3.24 20.90 -3.53
N VAL A 483 2.41 19.96 -3.06
CA VAL A 483 0.95 20.12 -2.98
C VAL A 483 0.53 20.46 -1.56
N VAL A 484 1.24 19.91 -0.57
CA VAL A 484 0.98 20.17 0.85
C VAL A 484 2.27 20.57 1.57
N ASP A 485 2.10 21.34 2.65
CA ASP A 485 3.16 21.71 3.58
C ASP A 485 3.51 20.59 4.58
N GLU A 486 4.39 20.87 5.56
CA GLU A 486 4.77 19.93 6.63
C GLU A 486 3.62 19.55 7.57
N GLU A 487 2.58 20.38 7.65
CA GLU A 487 1.36 20.13 8.41
C GLU A 487 0.27 19.44 7.56
N LEU A 488 0.61 19.07 6.31
CA LEU A 488 -0.25 18.44 5.32
C LEU A 488 -1.41 19.31 4.83
N LYS A 489 -1.34 20.64 5.05
CA LYS A 489 -2.26 21.62 4.51
C LYS A 489 -2.00 21.85 3.03
N VAL A 490 -3.07 21.91 2.23
CA VAL A 490 -2.96 22.18 0.80
C VAL A 490 -2.56 23.65 0.59
N TYR A 491 -1.50 23.88 -0.16
CA TYR A 491 -1.02 25.24 -0.44
C TYR A 491 -2.11 26.11 -1.08
N GLY A 492 -2.21 27.34 -0.60
CA GLY A 492 -3.17 28.32 -1.10
C GLY A 492 -4.63 28.08 -0.72
N ILE A 493 -4.94 27.04 0.07
CA ILE A 493 -6.31 26.67 0.47
C ILE A 493 -6.42 26.53 1.98
N ASP A 494 -7.34 27.25 2.57
CA ASP A 494 -7.68 27.10 3.98
C ASP A 494 -8.62 25.92 4.23
N GLY A 495 -8.50 25.29 5.39
CA GLY A 495 -9.43 24.23 5.84
C GLY A 495 -9.40 22.93 5.04
N LEU A 496 -8.31 22.66 4.30
CA LEU A 496 -8.10 21.42 3.53
C LEU A 496 -6.73 20.81 3.81
N ARG A 497 -6.72 19.52 4.15
CA ARG A 497 -5.49 18.71 4.21
C ARG A 497 -5.60 17.47 3.34
N VAL A 498 -4.47 16.99 2.84
CA VAL A 498 -4.34 15.64 2.25
C VAL A 498 -3.56 14.76 3.22
N ILE A 499 -4.15 13.62 3.60
CA ILE A 499 -3.57 12.73 4.63
C ILE A 499 -3.69 11.28 4.15
N ASP A 500 -2.78 10.85 3.31
CA ASP A 500 -2.64 9.46 2.82
C ASP A 500 -1.26 9.27 2.15
N ALA A 501 -1.06 8.16 1.45
CA ALA A 501 0.22 7.85 0.80
C ALA A 501 0.60 8.83 -0.33
N SER A 502 -0.33 9.66 -0.81
CA SER A 502 -0.04 10.65 -1.87
C SER A 502 0.91 11.75 -1.41
N ILE A 503 0.99 12.02 -0.09
CA ILE A 503 1.80 13.12 0.45
C ILE A 503 3.30 12.79 0.53
N MET A 504 3.69 11.52 0.41
CA MET A 504 5.09 11.13 0.49
C MET A 504 5.91 11.90 -0.56
N PRO A 505 7.04 12.53 -0.19
CA PRO A 505 7.93 13.20 -1.17
C PRO A 505 8.57 12.19 -2.12
N ASN A 506 9.03 11.10 -1.55
CA ASN A 506 9.54 9.90 -2.23
C ASN A 506 8.95 8.67 -1.56
N ILE A 507 8.78 7.60 -2.36
CA ILE A 507 8.34 6.30 -1.86
C ILE A 507 9.35 5.73 -0.88
N ILE A 508 8.87 5.03 0.16
CA ILE A 508 9.71 4.43 1.20
C ILE A 508 10.21 3.03 0.82
N THR A 509 11.25 2.57 1.48
CA THR A 509 11.83 1.22 1.30
C THR A 509 10.96 0.16 1.97
N GLY A 510 9.87 -0.24 1.31
CA GLY A 510 8.95 -1.28 1.78
C GLY A 510 7.47 -1.02 1.49
N ASN A 511 6.62 -1.85 2.07
CA ASN A 511 5.17 -1.78 1.91
C ASN A 511 4.57 -0.54 2.58
N LEU A 512 3.64 0.16 1.93
CA LEU A 512 3.23 1.52 2.32
C LEU A 512 2.22 1.60 3.48
N ASN A 513 1.57 0.49 3.87
CA ASN A 513 0.44 0.56 4.79
C ASN A 513 0.84 1.10 6.18
N ALA A 514 1.95 0.62 6.75
CA ALA A 514 2.43 1.05 8.07
C ALA A 514 2.74 2.56 8.09
N SER A 515 3.44 3.06 7.07
CA SER A 515 3.76 4.49 6.94
C SER A 515 2.53 5.34 6.69
N THR A 516 1.53 4.85 5.94
CA THR A 516 0.25 5.55 5.77
C THR A 516 -0.50 5.68 7.10
N VAL A 517 -0.48 4.63 7.92
CA VAL A 517 -1.06 4.68 9.28
C VAL A 517 -0.29 5.65 10.17
N MET A 518 1.04 5.62 10.12
CA MET A 518 1.92 6.55 10.86
C MET A 518 1.64 8.01 10.48
N ILE A 519 1.53 8.31 9.18
CA ILE A 519 1.19 9.65 8.68
C ILE A 519 -0.13 10.14 9.30
N ALA A 520 -1.15 9.28 9.34
CA ALA A 520 -2.45 9.64 9.90
C ALA A 520 -2.44 9.79 11.43
N GLU A 521 -1.65 8.98 12.15
CA GLU A 521 -1.43 9.15 13.60
C GLU A 521 -0.78 10.50 13.91
N LYS A 522 0.28 10.87 13.17
CA LYS A 522 0.99 12.14 13.32
C LYS A 522 0.08 13.32 12.97
N ALA A 523 -0.63 13.25 11.84
CA ALA A 523 -1.56 14.28 11.41
C ALA A 523 -2.69 14.49 12.43
N SER A 524 -3.22 13.39 13.00
CA SER A 524 -4.27 13.47 14.03
C SER A 524 -3.80 14.23 15.27
N ASP A 525 -2.57 13.99 15.73
CA ASP A 525 -2.01 14.71 16.88
C ASP A 525 -1.80 16.20 16.57
N SER A 526 -1.30 16.53 15.37
CA SER A 526 -1.19 17.93 14.93
C SER A 526 -2.56 18.64 14.89
N ILE A 527 -3.61 17.99 14.37
CA ILE A 527 -4.95 18.55 14.28
C ILE A 527 -5.61 18.75 15.66
N ILE A 528 -5.35 17.85 16.60
CA ILE A 528 -5.96 17.90 17.95
C ILE A 528 -5.28 18.96 18.82
N ASN A 529 -3.98 19.18 18.63
CA ASN A 529 -3.19 20.10 19.47
C ASN A 529 -3.16 21.55 18.94
N ASN A 530 -3.66 21.79 17.71
CA ASN A 530 -3.90 23.11 17.12
C ASN A 530 -5.38 23.52 17.28
#